data_cb16d4febea63910ede88cfd06b27a58
#
_entry.id   cb16d4febea63910ede88cfd06b27a58
#
_cell.length_a   1.000
_cell.length_b   1.000
_cell.length_c   1.000
_cell.angle_alpha   90.00
_cell.angle_beta   90.00
_cell.angle_gamma   90.00
#
_symmetry.space_group_name_H-M   'P 1'
#
loop_
_entity.id
_entity.type
_entity.pdbx_description
1 polymer ?
#
loop_
_entity_poly.entity_id
_entity_poly.type
_entity_poly.pdbx_seq_one_letter_code
_entity_poly.pdbx_strand_id
1 'polypeptide(L)'
;MKCRRKIYMSRQNVKFKFLLKCLAMPRLHKLDFCPPAYYNRSMNNVKDNYEHYEIERRFLIAMPDEAALSTCAERTNIVQTYLAAQPGETARVRMRGANGSYTYTHTVKTRITAARRVECEREITATEYAALLNTADPQMHVIRKSRYCLPYCGRVFEIDVFPFWQDRAIMEIELGDENENVVFPPQVHILKEITEDGRYTNAAMAVEVPYDEI
;
A
#
# COMPACT_ATOMS: atom_id res chain seq x y z
N MET A 1 4.88 29.97 3.11
CA MET A 1 4.27 28.66 3.38
C MET A 1 5.39 27.69 3.70
N LYS A 2 5.51 27.23 4.96
CA LYS A 2 6.55 26.28 5.35
C LYS A 2 6.07 24.87 5.03
N CYS A 3 6.68 24.23 4.05
CA CYS A 3 6.53 22.79 3.81
C CYS A 3 7.10 22.07 5.04
N ARG A 4 6.24 21.51 5.90
CA ARG A 4 6.69 20.68 7.01
C ARG A 4 6.98 19.30 6.42
N ARG A 5 8.26 18.92 6.38
CA ARG A 5 8.67 17.53 6.22
C ARG A 5 8.01 16.74 7.36
N LYS A 6 7.01 15.93 7.06
CA LYS A 6 6.49 14.99 8.04
C LYS A 6 7.47 13.82 8.11
N ILE A 7 8.14 13.73 9.25
CA ILE A 7 8.71 12.47 9.74
C ILE A 7 7.51 11.60 10.05
N TYR A 8 7.36 10.48 9.36
CA TYR A 8 6.36 9.48 9.67
C TYR A 8 6.70 8.90 11.04
N MET A 9 6.06 9.41 12.07
CA MET A 9 6.07 8.74 13.36
C MET A 9 5.14 7.54 13.26
N SER A 10 5.80 6.40 13.08
CA SER A 10 5.49 5.09 13.59
C SER A 10 4.00 4.73 13.75
N ARG A 11 3.52 3.90 12.85
CA ARG A 11 2.35 3.01 13.00
C ARG A 11 2.43 2.04 14.19
N GLN A 12 3.27 2.31 15.20
CA GLN A 12 3.46 1.41 16.35
C GLN A 12 2.24 1.30 17.27
N ASN A 13 1.32 2.27 17.29
CA ASN A 13 0.15 2.22 18.16
C ASN A 13 -1.02 1.37 17.63
N VAL A 14 -1.00 0.96 16.37
CA VAL A 14 -2.05 0.08 15.81
C VAL A 14 -1.78 -1.39 16.14
N LYS A 15 -0.50 -1.78 16.37
CA LYS A 15 -0.11 -3.17 16.63
C LYS A 15 -0.65 -3.75 17.95
N PHE A 16 -0.93 -2.92 18.96
CA PHE A 16 -1.31 -3.42 20.29
C PHE A 16 -2.79 -3.80 20.44
N LYS A 17 -3.69 -3.28 19.60
CA LYS A 17 -5.12 -3.64 19.68
C LYS A 17 -5.51 -4.92 18.94
N PHE A 18 -4.67 -5.40 18.03
CA PHE A 18 -4.97 -6.56 17.19
C PHE A 18 -4.68 -7.92 17.86
N LEU A 19 -3.74 -7.97 18.83
CA LEU A 19 -3.38 -9.25 19.46
C LEU A 19 -4.48 -9.88 20.33
N LEU A 20 -5.50 -9.11 20.73
CA LEU A 20 -6.56 -9.62 21.62
C LEU A 20 -7.78 -10.22 20.88
N LYS A 21 -7.95 -10.00 19.59
CA LYS A 21 -9.11 -10.54 18.84
C LYS A 21 -8.87 -11.89 18.17
N CYS A 22 -7.63 -12.32 17.99
CA CYS A 22 -7.30 -13.61 17.36
C CYS A 22 -7.32 -14.81 18.33
N LEU A 23 -7.67 -14.60 19.61
CA LEU A 23 -7.64 -15.66 20.63
C LEU A 23 -8.95 -16.48 20.75
N ALA A 24 -9.94 -16.23 19.90
CA ALA A 24 -11.22 -16.95 19.95
C ALA A 24 -11.55 -17.61 18.61
N MET A 25 -10.74 -18.59 18.18
CA MET A 25 -11.14 -19.51 17.11
C MET A 25 -10.98 -20.97 17.52
N PRO A 26 -11.93 -21.85 17.12
CA PRO A 26 -11.88 -23.26 17.41
C PRO A 26 -10.73 -23.94 16.66
N ARG A 27 -10.13 -24.94 17.31
CA ARG A 27 -9.01 -25.74 16.82
C ARG A 27 -9.26 -26.28 15.41
N LEU A 28 -8.49 -25.79 14.45
CA LEU A 28 -8.27 -26.44 13.17
C LEU A 28 -6.80 -26.87 13.08
N HIS A 29 -6.61 -28.08 12.52
CA HIS A 29 -5.40 -28.87 12.45
C HIS A 29 -4.12 -28.11 12.09
N LYS A 30 -3.05 -28.53 12.79
CA LYS A 30 -1.61 -28.32 12.52
C LYS A 30 -1.26 -27.11 11.64
N LEU A 31 -1.12 -25.97 12.31
CA LEU A 31 -0.42 -24.81 11.74
C LEU A 31 1.08 -25.14 11.76
N ASP A 32 1.71 -25.11 10.59
CA ASP A 32 3.14 -25.14 10.47
C ASP A 32 3.73 -23.95 11.25
N PHE A 33 4.61 -24.29 12.19
CA PHE A 33 5.24 -23.35 13.10
C PHE A 33 6.10 -22.38 12.30
N CYS A 34 5.72 -21.11 12.24
CA CYS A 34 6.62 -20.04 11.84
C CYS A 34 7.71 -19.90 12.92
N PRO A 35 9.00 -20.04 12.61
CA PRO A 35 10.06 -19.92 13.62
C PRO A 35 10.04 -18.50 14.23
N PRO A 36 10.31 -18.36 15.55
CA PRO A 36 10.31 -17.06 16.20
C PRO A 36 11.43 -16.19 15.62
N ALA A 37 11.05 -15.06 15.00
CA ALA A 37 12.00 -14.05 14.58
C ALA A 37 12.64 -13.43 15.83
N TYR A 38 13.95 -13.61 16.00
CA TYR A 38 14.73 -12.95 17.04
C TYR A 38 14.70 -11.44 16.84
N TYR A 39 13.99 -10.77 17.73
CA TYR A 39 13.97 -9.32 17.81
C TYR A 39 15.10 -8.87 18.74
N ASN A 40 16.26 -8.53 18.17
CA ASN A 40 17.34 -7.86 18.90
C ASN A 40 17.49 -6.45 18.37
N ARG A 41 16.95 -5.49 19.08
CA ARG A 41 17.16 -4.07 18.80
C ARG A 41 17.88 -3.41 19.98
N SER A 42 19.20 -3.31 19.85
CA SER A 42 20.03 -2.43 20.67
C SER A 42 19.77 -0.98 20.26
N MET A 43 19.27 -0.17 21.19
CA MET A 43 19.15 1.28 20.99
C MET A 43 20.52 1.91 21.23
N ASN A 44 21.13 2.43 20.18
CA ASN A 44 22.17 3.44 20.32
C ASN A 44 21.77 4.68 19.52
N ASN A 45 21.66 5.81 20.24
CA ASN A 45 21.45 7.14 19.72
C ASN A 45 22.61 7.57 18.80
N VAL A 46 22.32 7.68 17.51
CA VAL A 46 23.10 8.53 16.59
C VAL A 46 22.10 9.25 15.71
N LYS A 47 22.16 10.60 15.72
CA LYS A 47 21.42 11.46 14.83
C LYS A 47 22.06 11.38 13.45
N ASP A 48 21.66 10.43 12.65
CA ASP A 48 21.98 10.39 11.25
C ASP A 48 20.71 10.68 10.44
N ASN A 49 20.80 11.68 9.57
CA ASN A 49 19.79 11.98 8.55
C ASN A 49 19.79 10.86 7.50
N TYR A 50 19.28 9.68 7.86
CA TYR A 50 19.01 8.64 6.89
C TYR A 50 17.70 8.98 6.18
N GLU A 51 17.77 9.30 4.88
CA GLU A 51 16.64 9.22 3.99
C GLU A 51 16.16 7.77 4.05
N HIS A 52 15.00 7.51 4.64
CA HIS A 52 14.39 6.19 4.65
C HIS A 52 13.92 5.90 3.22
N TYR A 53 14.67 5.04 2.52
CA TYR A 53 14.18 4.42 1.31
C TYR A 53 13.19 3.33 1.73
N GLU A 54 11.95 3.43 1.28
CA GLU A 54 10.98 2.35 1.38
C GLU A 54 11.33 1.32 0.31
N ILE A 55 11.67 0.11 0.74
CA ILE A 55 11.88 -1.03 -0.14
C ILE A 55 10.55 -1.78 -0.19
N GLU A 56 9.93 -1.77 -1.35
CA GLU A 56 8.64 -2.42 -1.59
C GLU A 56 8.78 -3.50 -2.64
N ARG A 57 8.25 -4.70 -2.37
CA ARG A 57 8.08 -5.72 -3.40
C ARG A 57 6.61 -5.88 -3.73
N ARG A 58 6.33 -6.06 -5.03
CA ARG A 58 4.98 -6.17 -5.58
C ARG A 58 4.80 -7.47 -6.33
N PHE A 59 3.64 -8.08 -6.15
CA PHE A 59 3.29 -9.35 -6.73
C PHE A 59 1.90 -9.29 -7.35
N LEU A 60 1.77 -9.86 -8.55
CA LEU A 60 0.49 -10.22 -9.10
C LEU A 60 0.08 -11.54 -8.44
N ILE A 61 -1.12 -11.59 -7.90
CA ILE A 61 -1.68 -12.77 -7.24
C ILE A 61 -3.00 -13.16 -7.89
N ALA A 62 -3.37 -14.44 -7.81
CA ALA A 62 -4.73 -14.86 -8.18
C ALA A 62 -5.76 -14.09 -7.35
N MET A 63 -6.97 -13.87 -7.92
CA MET A 63 -8.03 -13.17 -7.20
C MET A 63 -8.28 -13.88 -5.87
N PRO A 64 -8.09 -13.20 -4.73
CA PRO A 64 -8.29 -13.79 -3.42
C PRO A 64 -9.79 -13.96 -3.12
N ASP A 65 -10.10 -14.89 -2.23
CA ASP A 65 -11.43 -14.95 -1.61
C ASP A 65 -11.59 -13.76 -0.65
N GLU A 66 -12.29 -12.72 -1.11
CA GLU A 66 -12.52 -11.50 -0.33
C GLU A 66 -13.34 -11.76 0.94
N ALA A 67 -14.22 -12.77 0.93
CA ALA A 67 -14.99 -13.14 2.12
C ALA A 67 -14.04 -13.72 3.20
N ALA A 68 -13.13 -14.60 2.80
CA ALA A 68 -12.10 -15.13 3.69
C ALA A 68 -11.13 -14.04 4.18
N LEU A 69 -10.65 -13.16 3.28
CA LEU A 69 -9.80 -12.02 3.66
C LEU A 69 -10.46 -11.09 4.68
N SER A 70 -11.75 -10.83 4.53
CA SER A 70 -12.50 -9.93 5.43
C SER A 70 -12.58 -10.44 6.88
N THR A 71 -12.27 -11.71 7.13
CA THR A 71 -12.22 -12.28 8.48
C THR A 71 -10.89 -12.05 9.18
N CYS A 72 -9.79 -11.81 8.44
CA CYS A 72 -8.42 -11.74 8.99
C CYS A 72 -7.65 -10.47 8.59
N ALA A 73 -8.19 -9.65 7.70
CA ALA A 73 -7.55 -8.44 7.21
C ALA A 73 -8.42 -7.20 7.44
N GLU A 74 -7.80 -6.05 7.68
CA GLU A 74 -8.50 -4.76 7.69
C GLU A 74 -8.75 -4.30 6.26
N ARG A 75 -10.02 -4.03 5.92
CA ARG A 75 -10.42 -3.54 4.60
C ARG A 75 -10.63 -2.04 4.58
N THR A 76 -10.07 -1.35 3.60
CA THR A 76 -10.37 0.04 3.27
C THR A 76 -10.65 0.20 1.78
N ASN A 77 -11.55 1.13 1.43
CA ASN A 77 -11.76 1.54 0.05
C ASN A 77 -10.84 2.71 -0.27
N ILE A 78 -10.27 2.71 -1.47
CA ILE A 78 -9.39 3.75 -1.96
C ILE A 78 -9.93 4.24 -3.30
N VAL A 79 -10.11 5.55 -3.40
CA VAL A 79 -10.37 6.25 -4.67
C VAL A 79 -9.23 7.23 -4.89
N GLN A 80 -8.54 7.12 -6.01
CA GLN A 80 -7.37 7.92 -6.35
C GLN A 80 -7.58 8.56 -7.72
N THR A 81 -7.46 9.88 -7.76
CA THR A 81 -7.58 10.68 -8.98
C THR A 81 -6.27 11.40 -9.23
N TYR A 82 -5.74 11.24 -10.43
CA TYR A 82 -4.57 11.99 -10.89
C TYR A 82 -4.99 13.36 -11.36
N LEU A 83 -4.15 14.35 -11.07
CA LEU A 83 -4.39 15.76 -11.38
C LEU A 83 -3.45 16.20 -12.50
N ALA A 84 -3.86 17.20 -13.29
CA ALA A 84 -2.97 17.86 -14.22
C ALA A 84 -1.75 18.39 -13.47
N ALA A 85 -0.55 18.06 -13.93
CA ALA A 85 0.72 18.38 -13.28
C ALA A 85 1.72 18.93 -14.30
N GLN A 86 2.78 19.59 -13.82
CA GLN A 86 3.85 20.05 -14.67
C GLN A 86 4.70 18.89 -15.21
N PRO A 87 5.39 19.07 -16.34
CA PRO A 87 6.31 18.06 -16.85
C PRO A 87 7.33 17.64 -15.78
N GLY A 88 7.46 16.32 -15.56
CA GLY A 88 8.33 15.73 -14.53
C GLY A 88 7.69 15.62 -13.14
N GLU A 89 6.45 16.05 -12.99
CA GLU A 89 5.66 15.86 -11.77
C GLU A 89 4.50 14.88 -11.98
N THR A 90 4.08 14.28 -10.90
CA THR A 90 2.81 13.52 -10.83
C THR A 90 2.08 13.98 -9.58
N ALA A 91 0.88 14.50 -9.77
CA ALA A 91 0.02 14.92 -8.67
C ALA A 91 -1.21 14.02 -8.57
N ARG A 92 -1.64 13.72 -7.35
CA ARG A 92 -2.85 12.93 -7.11
C ARG A 92 -3.57 13.37 -5.85
N VAL A 93 -4.86 13.18 -5.81
CA VAL A 93 -5.65 13.17 -4.59
C VAL A 93 -6.17 11.77 -4.31
N ARG A 94 -6.23 11.40 -3.04
CA ARG A 94 -6.69 10.09 -2.58
C ARG A 94 -7.73 10.27 -1.48
N MET A 95 -8.85 9.58 -1.61
CA MET A 95 -9.79 9.33 -0.53
C MET A 95 -9.59 7.88 -0.07
N ARG A 96 -9.40 7.65 1.22
CA ARG A 96 -9.25 6.32 1.82
C ARG A 96 -10.14 6.20 3.05
N GLY A 97 -10.85 5.10 3.18
CA GLY A 97 -11.63 4.82 4.37
C GLY A 97 -12.65 3.71 4.20
N ALA A 98 -13.45 3.50 5.24
CA ALA A 98 -14.53 2.51 5.27
C ALA A 98 -15.66 3.01 6.16
N ASN A 99 -16.88 2.48 5.98
CA ASN A 99 -18.03 2.69 6.87
C ASN A 99 -18.38 4.17 7.11
N GLY A 100 -18.21 5.03 6.09
CA GLY A 100 -18.54 6.45 6.19
C GLY A 100 -17.45 7.33 6.82
N SER A 101 -16.33 6.76 7.26
CA SER A 101 -15.17 7.50 7.77
C SER A 101 -14.07 7.52 6.72
N TYR A 102 -13.67 8.71 6.26
CA TYR A 102 -12.71 8.89 5.18
C TYR A 102 -11.63 9.90 5.56
N THR A 103 -10.41 9.63 5.11
CA THR A 103 -9.29 10.57 5.10
C THR A 103 -8.96 10.95 3.66
N TYR A 104 -8.42 12.15 3.48
CA TYR A 104 -8.09 12.68 2.17
C TYR A 104 -6.63 13.13 2.16
N THR A 105 -5.89 12.75 1.12
CA THR A 105 -4.50 13.18 0.96
C THR A 105 -4.28 13.76 -0.43
N HIS A 106 -3.37 14.73 -0.51
CA HIS A 106 -2.82 15.28 -1.75
C HIS A 106 -1.34 14.95 -1.79
N THR A 107 -0.91 14.28 -2.85
CA THR A 107 0.48 13.84 -3.04
C THR A 107 1.01 14.46 -4.33
N VAL A 108 2.19 15.07 -4.27
CA VAL A 108 2.95 15.50 -5.45
C VAL A 108 4.29 14.77 -5.43
N LYS A 109 4.61 14.13 -6.54
CA LYS A 109 5.90 13.47 -6.77
C LYS A 109 6.65 14.23 -7.85
N THR A 110 7.80 14.77 -7.51
CA THR A 110 8.67 15.49 -8.43
C THR A 110 9.89 14.66 -8.76
N ARG A 111 10.14 14.42 -10.04
CA ARG A 111 11.32 13.70 -10.49
C ARG A 111 12.53 14.64 -10.46
N ILE A 112 13.55 14.27 -9.70
CA ILE A 112 14.83 15.02 -9.63
C ILE A 112 15.84 14.44 -10.61
N THR A 113 15.94 13.10 -10.67
CA THR A 113 16.77 12.38 -11.66
C THR A 113 16.00 11.14 -12.13
N ALA A 114 16.62 10.33 -12.99
CA ALA A 114 16.02 9.05 -13.39
C ALA A 114 15.74 8.14 -12.18
N ALA A 115 16.60 8.19 -11.16
CA ALA A 115 16.52 7.34 -9.96
C ALA A 115 16.02 8.05 -8.69
N ARG A 116 15.93 9.38 -8.67
CA ARG A 116 15.53 10.15 -7.47
C ARG A 116 14.22 10.89 -7.69
N ARG A 117 13.32 10.73 -6.73
CA ARG A 117 12.04 11.45 -6.66
C ARG A 117 11.89 12.06 -5.27
N VAL A 118 11.26 13.24 -5.21
CA VAL A 118 10.80 13.81 -3.95
C VAL A 118 9.29 13.63 -3.90
N GLU A 119 8.80 13.06 -2.81
CA GLU A 119 7.37 12.93 -2.55
C GLU A 119 6.97 13.90 -1.44
N CYS A 120 5.97 14.73 -1.72
CA CYS A 120 5.33 15.61 -0.77
C CYS A 120 3.87 15.17 -0.62
N GLU A 121 3.54 14.51 0.49
CA GLU A 121 2.17 14.15 0.81
C GLU A 121 1.67 14.98 1.99
N ARG A 122 0.43 15.46 1.90
CA ARG A 122 -0.25 16.14 3.00
C ARG A 122 -1.69 15.64 3.12
N GLU A 123 -2.18 15.59 4.35
CA GLU A 123 -3.60 15.44 4.60
C GLU A 123 -4.34 16.72 4.21
N ILE A 124 -5.53 16.57 3.62
CA ILE A 124 -6.39 17.67 3.16
C ILE A 124 -7.81 17.47 3.69
N THR A 125 -8.59 18.53 3.67
CA THR A 125 -10.02 18.48 4.02
C THR A 125 -10.85 17.91 2.87
N ALA A 126 -12.07 17.42 3.17
CA ALA A 126 -13.02 16.98 2.15
C ALA A 126 -13.35 18.10 1.15
N THR A 127 -13.38 19.37 1.59
CA THR A 127 -13.64 20.54 0.73
C THR A 127 -12.48 20.77 -0.22
N GLU A 128 -11.22 20.69 0.26
CA GLU A 128 -10.03 20.80 -0.59
C GLU A 128 -9.96 19.66 -1.59
N TYR A 129 -10.28 18.42 -1.13
CA TYR A 129 -10.36 17.27 -2.02
C TYR A 129 -11.35 17.50 -3.17
N ALA A 130 -12.58 17.93 -2.85
CA ALA A 130 -13.59 18.23 -3.86
C ALA A 130 -13.17 19.34 -4.84
N ALA A 131 -12.50 20.38 -4.35
CA ALA A 131 -11.99 21.46 -5.19
C ALA A 131 -10.87 20.96 -6.14
N LEU A 132 -9.95 20.11 -5.65
CA LEU A 132 -8.84 19.56 -6.44
C LEU A 132 -9.33 18.60 -7.53
N LEU A 133 -10.45 17.89 -7.34
CA LEU A 133 -11.03 17.06 -8.39
C LEU A 133 -11.36 17.83 -9.69
N ASN A 134 -11.59 19.14 -9.63
CA ASN A 134 -11.80 19.97 -10.83
C ASN A 134 -10.53 20.13 -11.68
N THR A 135 -9.37 19.76 -11.15
CA THR A 135 -8.07 19.77 -11.87
C THR A 135 -7.62 18.35 -12.25
N ALA A 136 -8.55 17.38 -12.28
CA ALA A 136 -8.26 16.04 -12.72
C ALA A 136 -7.70 16.00 -14.14
N ASP A 137 -6.68 15.16 -14.36
CA ASP A 137 -6.13 14.94 -15.69
C ASP A 137 -7.16 14.14 -16.53
N PRO A 138 -7.67 14.72 -17.65
CA PRO A 138 -8.68 14.07 -18.47
C PRO A 138 -8.15 12.84 -19.21
N GLN A 139 -6.84 12.62 -19.27
CA GLN A 139 -6.22 11.46 -19.92
C GLN A 139 -6.03 10.28 -18.95
N MET A 140 -6.29 10.47 -17.65
CA MET A 140 -6.10 9.46 -16.63
C MET A 140 -7.41 9.04 -15.98
N HIS A 141 -7.65 7.73 -15.96
CA HIS A 141 -8.81 7.16 -15.30
C HIS A 141 -8.69 7.18 -13.78
N VAL A 142 -9.82 7.31 -13.09
CA VAL A 142 -9.84 7.21 -11.63
C VAL A 142 -9.56 5.77 -11.22
N ILE A 143 -8.55 5.57 -10.38
CA ILE A 143 -8.25 4.27 -9.79
C ILE A 143 -9.12 4.07 -8.56
N ARG A 144 -9.90 2.98 -8.58
CA ARG A 144 -10.70 2.50 -7.46
C ARG A 144 -10.21 1.13 -7.05
N LYS A 145 -10.05 0.90 -5.75
CA LYS A 145 -9.63 -0.40 -5.22
C LYS A 145 -10.10 -0.62 -3.80
N SER A 146 -10.30 -1.88 -3.43
CA SER A 146 -10.39 -2.32 -2.04
C SER A 146 -9.01 -2.78 -1.59
N ARG A 147 -8.47 -2.21 -0.52
CA ARG A 147 -7.20 -2.63 0.07
C ARG A 147 -7.46 -3.43 1.34
N TYR A 148 -6.90 -4.62 1.37
CA TYR A 148 -6.89 -5.50 2.54
C TYR A 148 -5.49 -5.51 3.14
N CYS A 149 -5.37 -5.08 4.41
CA CYS A 149 -4.11 -5.13 5.16
C CYS A 149 -4.08 -6.44 5.95
N LEU A 150 -3.37 -7.45 5.43
CA LEU A 150 -3.29 -8.79 6.00
C LEU A 150 -2.02 -8.93 6.86
N PRO A 151 -2.14 -9.01 8.21
CA PRO A 151 -0.99 -9.29 9.07
C PRO A 151 -0.61 -10.77 8.99
N TYR A 152 0.65 -11.06 8.67
CA TYR A 152 1.18 -12.41 8.66
C TYR A 152 2.67 -12.43 8.98
N CYS A 153 3.13 -13.36 9.82
CA CYS A 153 4.55 -13.50 10.24
C CYS A 153 5.24 -12.18 10.60
N GLY A 154 4.56 -11.33 11.38
CA GLY A 154 5.11 -10.05 11.86
C GLY A 154 5.15 -8.93 10.82
N ARG A 155 4.63 -9.14 9.61
CA ARG A 155 4.52 -8.17 8.53
C ARG A 155 3.07 -7.90 8.16
N VAL A 156 2.86 -6.85 7.37
CA VAL A 156 1.57 -6.52 6.79
C VAL A 156 1.68 -6.63 5.28
N PHE A 157 0.85 -7.49 4.69
CA PHE A 157 0.68 -7.58 3.25
C PHE A 157 -0.50 -6.71 2.84
N GLU A 158 -0.30 -5.78 1.95
CA GLU A 158 -1.34 -4.93 1.40
C GLU A 158 -1.86 -5.54 0.10
N ILE A 159 -3.08 -6.06 0.10
CA ILE A 159 -3.70 -6.68 -1.07
C ILE A 159 -4.71 -5.71 -1.68
N ASP A 160 -4.46 -5.30 -2.91
CA ASP A 160 -5.27 -4.37 -3.67
C ASP A 160 -6.12 -5.12 -4.70
N VAL A 161 -7.43 -5.15 -4.47
CA VAL A 161 -8.42 -5.69 -5.39
C VAL A 161 -9.02 -4.56 -6.22
N PHE A 162 -8.89 -4.67 -7.54
CA PHE A 162 -9.36 -3.68 -8.51
C PHE A 162 -10.61 -4.17 -9.23
N PRO A 163 -11.63 -3.32 -9.45
CA PRO A 163 -12.89 -3.73 -10.07
C PRO A 163 -12.76 -4.08 -11.57
N PHE A 164 -11.65 -3.71 -12.21
CA PHE A 164 -11.42 -4.02 -13.64
C PHE A 164 -10.79 -5.40 -13.87
N TRP A 165 -10.30 -6.09 -12.82
CA TRP A 165 -9.82 -7.46 -12.89
C TRP A 165 -10.77 -8.41 -12.17
N GLN A 166 -10.96 -9.61 -12.74
CA GLN A 166 -11.80 -10.67 -12.17
C GLN A 166 -10.98 -11.86 -11.68
N ASP A 167 -9.75 -11.99 -12.14
CA ASP A 167 -8.89 -13.17 -11.97
C ASP A 167 -7.64 -12.89 -11.16
N ARG A 168 -7.32 -11.63 -10.90
CA ARG A 168 -6.06 -11.21 -10.26
C ARG A 168 -6.20 -10.00 -9.36
N ALA A 169 -5.24 -9.85 -8.44
CA ALA A 169 -5.06 -8.68 -7.58
C ALA A 169 -3.56 -8.36 -7.45
N ILE A 170 -3.23 -7.20 -6.88
CA ILE A 170 -1.85 -6.84 -6.56
C ILE A 170 -1.65 -7.00 -5.06
N MET A 171 -0.54 -7.61 -4.66
CA MET A 171 -0.08 -7.67 -3.29
C MET A 171 1.24 -6.90 -3.16
N GLU A 172 1.32 -6.03 -2.16
CA GLU A 172 2.49 -5.21 -1.83
C GLU A 172 3.00 -5.57 -0.43
N ILE A 173 4.31 -5.56 -0.22
CA ILE A 173 4.97 -5.75 1.07
C ILE A 173 6.16 -4.81 1.21
N GLU A 174 6.21 -4.07 2.32
CA GLU A 174 7.37 -3.25 2.69
C GLU A 174 8.42 -4.11 3.40
N LEU A 175 9.67 -3.97 2.98
CA LEU A 175 10.84 -4.70 3.52
C LEU A 175 11.79 -3.74 4.23
N GLY A 176 12.58 -4.29 5.13
CA GLY A 176 13.69 -3.56 5.76
C GLY A 176 15.00 -3.65 4.96
N ASP A 177 15.13 -4.67 4.10
CA ASP A 177 16.29 -4.95 3.26
C ASP A 177 15.85 -5.64 1.98
N GLU A 178 16.50 -5.34 0.85
CA GLU A 178 16.18 -5.93 -0.47
C GLU A 178 16.31 -7.46 -0.51
N ASN A 179 17.25 -8.01 0.27
CA ASN A 179 17.54 -9.44 0.33
C ASN A 179 16.72 -10.16 1.41
N GLU A 180 15.77 -9.48 2.03
CA GLU A 180 14.99 -10.06 3.09
C GLU A 180 14.13 -11.23 2.59
N ASN A 181 14.20 -12.37 3.29
CA ASN A 181 13.37 -13.52 2.98
C ASN A 181 11.91 -13.28 3.42
N VAL A 182 10.99 -13.38 2.48
CA VAL A 182 9.56 -13.17 2.71
C VAL A 182 8.86 -14.51 2.85
N VAL A 183 8.17 -14.71 3.98
CA VAL A 183 7.25 -15.84 4.18
C VAL A 183 5.86 -15.38 3.82
N PHE A 184 5.32 -15.92 2.73
CA PHE A 184 4.01 -15.51 2.22
C PHE A 184 2.85 -16.18 2.95
N PRO A 185 1.69 -15.49 3.08
CA PRO A 185 0.48 -16.09 3.62
C PRO A 185 0.03 -17.28 2.76
N PRO A 186 -0.29 -18.45 3.36
CA PRO A 186 -0.60 -19.68 2.61
C PRO A 186 -1.88 -19.59 1.77
N GLN A 187 -2.78 -18.64 2.08
CA GLN A 187 -4.00 -18.38 1.32
C GLN A 187 -3.79 -17.51 0.09
N VAL A 188 -2.56 -17.00 -0.13
CA VAL A 188 -2.23 -16.16 -1.29
C VAL A 188 -1.53 -17.01 -2.35
N HIS A 189 -2.07 -17.03 -3.56
CA HIS A 189 -1.46 -17.69 -4.70
C HIS A 189 -0.74 -16.67 -5.58
N ILE A 190 0.61 -16.68 -5.53
CA ILE A 190 1.46 -15.76 -6.32
C ILE A 190 1.49 -16.24 -7.77
N LEU A 191 1.18 -15.35 -8.71
CA LEU A 191 1.26 -15.57 -10.14
C LEU A 191 2.61 -15.11 -10.69
N LYS A 192 3.03 -13.87 -10.31
CA LYS A 192 4.26 -13.26 -10.82
C LYS A 192 4.73 -12.15 -9.89
N GLU A 193 6.04 -11.99 -9.72
CA GLU A 193 6.60 -10.76 -9.14
C GLU A 193 6.61 -9.64 -10.19
N ILE A 194 6.13 -8.47 -9.81
CA ILE A 194 5.98 -7.30 -10.67
C ILE A 194 6.66 -6.04 -10.12
N THR A 195 7.61 -6.21 -9.20
CA THR A 195 8.33 -5.10 -8.54
C THR A 195 8.92 -4.13 -9.55
N GLU A 196 9.59 -4.66 -10.59
CA GLU A 196 10.24 -3.87 -11.63
C GLU A 196 9.33 -3.54 -12.83
N ASP A 197 8.11 -4.09 -12.87
CA ASP A 197 7.19 -3.85 -13.98
C ASP A 197 6.37 -2.57 -13.76
N GLY A 198 6.82 -1.48 -14.36
CA GLY A 198 6.19 -0.16 -14.24
C GLY A 198 4.73 -0.09 -14.73
N ARG A 199 4.27 -1.05 -15.57
CA ARG A 199 2.89 -1.10 -16.09
C ARG A 199 1.87 -1.32 -14.98
N TYR A 200 2.27 -1.98 -13.89
CA TYR A 200 1.42 -2.27 -12.73
C TYR A 200 1.45 -1.18 -11.65
N THR A 201 2.04 -0.02 -11.92
CA THR A 201 1.88 1.13 -11.03
C THR A 201 0.48 1.72 -11.16
N ASN A 202 -0.08 2.26 -10.07
CA ASN A 202 -1.39 2.92 -10.13
C ASN A 202 -1.43 4.05 -11.17
N ALA A 203 -0.31 4.74 -11.42
CA ALA A 203 -0.23 5.79 -12.43
C ALA A 203 -0.32 5.23 -13.86
N ALA A 204 0.40 4.15 -14.15
CA ALA A 204 0.36 3.51 -15.44
C ALA A 204 -1.03 2.88 -15.70
N MET A 205 -1.59 2.20 -14.69
CA MET A 205 -2.93 1.61 -14.78
C MET A 205 -4.06 2.66 -14.91
N ALA A 206 -3.83 3.90 -14.48
CA ALA A 206 -4.77 4.99 -14.74
C ALA A 206 -4.79 5.42 -16.21
N VAL A 207 -3.76 5.11 -16.98
CA VAL A 207 -3.69 5.33 -18.43
C VAL A 207 -4.14 4.08 -19.17
N GLU A 208 -3.54 2.93 -18.86
CA GLU A 208 -3.81 1.66 -19.53
C GLU A 208 -3.67 0.50 -18.52
N VAL A 209 -4.70 -0.31 -18.42
CA VAL A 209 -4.70 -1.49 -17.54
C VAL A 209 -4.05 -2.67 -18.27
N PRO A 210 -3.01 -3.32 -17.70
CA PRO A 210 -2.40 -4.50 -18.31
C PRO A 210 -3.33 -5.72 -18.18
N TYR A 211 -3.51 -6.44 -19.29
CA TYR A 211 -4.29 -7.70 -19.38
C TYR A 211 -3.41 -8.83 -19.91
N ASP A 212 -2.18 -8.94 -19.36
CA ASP A 212 -1.27 -10.03 -19.72
C ASP A 212 -1.94 -11.39 -19.44
N GLU A 213 -1.68 -12.38 -20.30
CA GLU A 213 -2.02 -13.78 -20.01
C GLU A 213 -1.20 -14.26 -18.81
N ILE A 214 -1.84 -15.03 -17.92
CA ILE A 214 -1.25 -15.50 -16.66
C ILE A 214 -1.05 -17.02 -16.76
#